data_b048e58c5476408ce869cda60beba838
#
_entry.id   b048e58c5476408ce869cda60beba838
#
_cell.length_a   1.000
_cell.length_b   1.000
_cell.length_c   1.000
_cell.angle_alpha   90.00
_cell.angle_beta   90.00
_cell.angle_gamma   90.00
#
_symmetry.space_group_name_H-M   'P 1'
#
loop_
_entity.id
_entity.type
_entity.pdbx_description
1 polymer ?
#
loop_
_entity_poly.entity_id
_entity_poly.type
_entity_poly.pdbx_seq_one_letter_code
_entity_poly.pdbx_strand_id
1 'polypeptide(L)'
;MNEYLKNLNRIEFVVTLACTGRCKHCSEGKHISCGEYIDTEVAVQAIYDICENYKIESLMTFGGEPLLYPEVVCKIHAAAEKIHIQQRDLITNGFFSRDEKRIKEVAHMLALSGVNNILLSVDAFHQETIPLNPVKFFAECVKNENISLELSPAWLVGESDCNPYNLKTREILQEFKQLDITVGNGNIIFPSGNAIKYLGEYFEKEEYFNPYDDDPKDVRAVSFNSNGDVLNGNIYKDKIIDIFDSYSVT
;
A
#
# COMPACT_ATOMS: atom_id res chain seq x y z
N MET A 1 -4.62 -26.75 -8.88
CA MET A 1 -3.76 -25.74 -8.16
C MET A 1 -2.49 -25.59 -8.95
N ASN A 2 -2.16 -24.40 -9.37
CA ASN A 2 -0.98 -24.07 -10.17
C ASN A 2 0.31 -24.20 -9.33
N GLU A 3 1.36 -24.82 -9.90
CA GLU A 3 2.62 -25.06 -9.20
C GLU A 3 3.39 -23.78 -8.84
N TYR A 4 3.23 -22.73 -9.63
CA TYR A 4 3.86 -21.42 -9.37
C TYR A 4 3.19 -20.64 -8.25
N LEU A 5 1.94 -20.98 -7.90
CA LEU A 5 1.14 -20.31 -6.86
C LEU A 5 1.03 -21.15 -5.57
N LYS A 6 1.73 -22.28 -5.47
CA LYS A 6 1.63 -23.20 -4.32
C LYS A 6 1.98 -22.57 -2.96
N ASN A 7 2.82 -21.52 -2.98
CA ASN A 7 3.26 -20.78 -1.80
C ASN A 7 2.54 -19.42 -1.64
N LEU A 8 1.48 -19.18 -2.42
CA LEU A 8 0.67 -17.98 -2.31
C LEU A 8 0.08 -17.86 -0.89
N ASN A 9 0.41 -16.77 -0.22
CA ASN A 9 -0.04 -16.51 1.15
C ASN A 9 -0.46 -15.06 1.39
N ARG A 10 -0.36 -14.18 0.36
CA ARG A 10 -0.67 -12.76 0.46
C ARG A 10 -1.50 -12.28 -0.72
N ILE A 11 -2.50 -11.44 -0.42
CA ILE A 11 -3.34 -10.75 -1.40
C ILE A 11 -3.16 -9.24 -1.22
N GLU A 12 -3.01 -8.52 -2.32
CA GLU A 12 -2.81 -7.08 -2.33
C GLU A 12 -3.77 -6.39 -3.27
N PHE A 13 -4.35 -5.26 -2.86
CA PHE A 13 -5.23 -4.46 -3.69
C PHE A 13 -4.73 -3.03 -3.85
N VAL A 14 -4.43 -2.65 -5.08
CA VAL A 14 -4.30 -1.25 -5.49
C VAL A 14 -5.71 -0.67 -5.56
N VAL A 15 -6.15 0.00 -4.50
CA VAL A 15 -7.53 0.53 -4.41
C VAL A 15 -7.81 1.54 -5.50
N THR A 16 -6.86 2.45 -5.75
CA THR A 16 -6.93 3.48 -6.78
C THR A 16 -5.52 3.98 -7.11
N LEU A 17 -5.34 4.54 -8.31
CA LEU A 17 -4.14 5.31 -8.67
C LEU A 17 -4.29 6.82 -8.42
N ALA A 18 -5.47 7.28 -7.98
CA ALA A 18 -5.65 8.64 -7.53
C ALA A 18 -4.86 8.89 -6.24
N CYS A 19 -4.19 10.04 -6.13
CA CYS A 19 -3.37 10.37 -4.98
C CYS A 19 -3.42 11.87 -4.67
N THR A 20 -3.35 12.20 -3.39
CA THR A 20 -3.20 13.56 -2.88
C THR A 20 -1.76 14.05 -2.92
N GLY A 21 -0.79 13.12 -2.92
CA GLY A 21 0.65 13.41 -3.04
C GLY A 21 1.13 13.58 -4.49
N ARG A 22 2.33 14.14 -4.63
CA ARG A 22 3.04 14.31 -5.90
C ARG A 22 4.53 13.96 -5.72
N CYS A 23 4.75 12.81 -5.10
CA CYS A 23 6.06 12.41 -4.60
C CYS A 23 7.06 12.15 -5.73
N LYS A 24 8.29 12.66 -5.57
CA LYS A 24 9.39 12.46 -6.54
C LYS A 24 9.85 11.01 -6.65
N HIS A 25 9.66 10.24 -5.60
CA HIS A 25 10.10 8.83 -5.55
C HIS A 25 9.04 7.84 -6.02
N CYS A 26 7.82 8.29 -6.33
CA CYS A 26 6.70 7.41 -6.63
C CYS A 26 6.98 6.48 -7.82
N SER A 27 6.86 5.17 -7.60
CA SER A 27 7.04 4.13 -8.62
C SER A 27 5.98 4.19 -9.71
N GLU A 28 4.76 4.61 -9.39
CA GLU A 28 3.64 4.76 -10.34
C GLU A 28 3.82 5.94 -11.30
N GLY A 29 4.62 6.93 -10.94
CA GLY A 29 4.97 8.07 -11.76
C GLY A 29 3.86 9.10 -11.88
N LYS A 30 2.96 8.97 -12.86
CA LYS A 30 1.94 9.98 -13.14
C LYS A 30 0.73 9.84 -12.21
N HIS A 31 0.56 10.83 -11.31
CA HIS A 31 -0.60 10.89 -10.44
C HIS A 31 -1.78 11.61 -11.06
N ILE A 32 -2.98 11.10 -10.81
CA ILE A 32 -4.26 11.76 -11.09
C ILE A 32 -4.89 12.17 -9.75
N SER A 33 -5.67 13.25 -9.73
CA SER A 33 -6.30 13.77 -8.50
C SER A 33 -7.65 13.13 -8.18
N CYS A 34 -8.28 12.52 -9.18
CA CYS A 34 -9.45 11.65 -9.03
C CYS A 34 -9.32 10.54 -10.08
N GLY A 35 -9.84 9.38 -9.81
CA GLY A 35 -9.71 8.24 -10.70
C GLY A 35 -10.67 7.14 -10.34
N GLU A 36 -10.63 6.11 -11.13
CA GLU A 36 -11.34 4.88 -10.85
C GLU A 36 -10.74 4.19 -9.62
N TYR A 37 -11.55 3.43 -8.94
CA TYR A 37 -11.16 2.53 -7.87
C TYR A 37 -11.58 1.12 -8.21
N ILE A 38 -10.97 0.14 -7.57
CA ILE A 38 -11.28 -1.27 -7.80
C ILE A 38 -12.75 -1.55 -7.48
N ASP A 39 -13.42 -2.32 -8.33
CA ASP A 39 -14.79 -2.76 -8.03
C ASP A 39 -14.79 -3.60 -6.75
N THR A 40 -15.50 -3.09 -5.76
CA THR A 40 -15.48 -3.64 -4.41
C THR A 40 -16.10 -5.03 -4.33
N GLU A 41 -17.19 -5.27 -5.06
CA GLU A 41 -17.90 -6.56 -5.02
C GLU A 41 -17.04 -7.63 -5.72
N VAL A 42 -16.38 -7.27 -6.83
CA VAL A 42 -15.46 -8.16 -7.53
C VAL A 42 -14.23 -8.46 -6.67
N ALA A 43 -13.65 -7.45 -6.01
CA ALA A 43 -12.52 -7.65 -5.09
C ALA A 43 -12.89 -8.58 -3.91
N VAL A 44 -14.03 -8.37 -3.29
CA VAL A 44 -14.54 -9.20 -2.18
C VAL A 44 -14.79 -10.64 -2.65
N GLN A 45 -15.38 -10.83 -3.84
CA GLN A 45 -15.57 -12.18 -4.38
C GLN A 45 -14.23 -12.88 -4.65
N ALA A 46 -13.25 -12.17 -5.23
CA ALA A 46 -11.92 -12.71 -5.44
C ALA A 46 -11.25 -13.17 -4.14
N ILE A 47 -11.42 -12.43 -3.02
CA ILE A 47 -10.91 -12.83 -1.71
C ILE A 47 -11.50 -14.18 -1.29
N TYR A 48 -12.82 -14.35 -1.39
CA TYR A 48 -13.48 -15.61 -1.01
C TYR A 48 -13.02 -16.77 -1.90
N ASP A 49 -13.03 -16.57 -3.21
CA ASP A 49 -12.63 -17.62 -4.17
C ASP A 49 -11.18 -18.08 -3.96
N ILE A 50 -10.27 -17.14 -3.67
CA ILE A 50 -8.86 -17.46 -3.39
C ILE A 50 -8.75 -18.26 -2.08
N CYS A 51 -9.40 -17.78 -1.00
CA CYS A 51 -9.28 -18.39 0.31
C CYS A 51 -9.96 -19.77 0.42
N GLU A 52 -10.83 -20.15 -0.52
CA GLU A 52 -11.33 -21.53 -0.65
C GLU A 52 -10.24 -22.52 -1.09
N ASN A 53 -9.21 -22.04 -1.80
CA ASN A 53 -8.19 -22.88 -2.43
C ASN A 53 -6.77 -22.67 -1.87
N TYR A 54 -6.51 -21.51 -1.26
CA TYR A 54 -5.19 -21.10 -0.78
C TYR A 54 -5.25 -20.62 0.66
N LYS A 55 -4.20 -20.91 1.44
CA LYS A 55 -4.06 -20.42 2.80
C LYS A 55 -3.47 -19.02 2.79
N ILE A 56 -4.31 -18.01 2.80
CA ILE A 56 -3.88 -16.61 2.84
C ILE A 56 -3.65 -16.18 4.30
N GLU A 57 -2.47 -15.65 4.57
CA GLU A 57 -2.05 -15.20 5.90
C GLU A 57 -2.13 -13.67 6.03
N SER A 58 -1.99 -12.95 4.90
CA SER A 58 -2.04 -11.48 4.90
C SER A 58 -2.82 -10.91 3.72
N LEU A 59 -3.47 -9.78 3.98
CA LEU A 59 -4.12 -8.94 2.97
C LEU A 59 -3.65 -7.50 3.15
N MET A 60 -3.37 -6.82 2.05
CA MET A 60 -2.96 -5.42 2.05
C MET A 60 -3.81 -4.59 1.09
N THR A 61 -4.15 -3.37 1.50
CA THR A 61 -4.69 -2.34 0.62
C THR A 61 -3.72 -1.17 0.53
N PHE A 62 -3.50 -0.68 -0.68
CA PHE A 62 -2.59 0.44 -0.97
C PHE A 62 -2.95 1.09 -2.32
N GLY A 63 -2.03 1.84 -2.94
CA GLY A 63 -2.20 2.41 -4.27
C GLY A 63 -1.65 3.83 -4.36
N GLY A 64 -2.39 4.76 -4.95
CA GLY A 64 -2.12 6.19 -4.85
C GLY A 64 -2.36 6.68 -3.42
N GLU A 65 -3.61 7.03 -3.09
CA GLU A 65 -4.06 7.22 -1.71
C GLU A 65 -5.37 6.46 -1.51
N PRO A 66 -5.35 5.28 -0.89
CA PRO A 66 -6.54 4.42 -0.75
C PRO A 66 -7.65 5.07 0.08
N LEU A 67 -7.30 5.94 1.03
CA LEU A 67 -8.28 6.63 1.88
C LEU A 67 -9.04 7.78 1.19
N LEU A 68 -8.81 8.01 -0.11
CA LEU A 68 -9.76 8.75 -0.94
C LEU A 68 -11.07 7.96 -1.11
N TYR A 69 -11.02 6.64 -0.96
CA TYR A 69 -12.16 5.71 -1.03
C TYR A 69 -12.19 4.79 0.20
N PRO A 70 -12.35 5.34 1.42
CA PRO A 70 -12.23 4.55 2.65
C PRO A 70 -13.31 3.47 2.77
N GLU A 71 -14.47 3.67 2.16
CA GLU A 71 -15.56 2.70 2.13
C GLU A 71 -15.17 1.43 1.35
N VAL A 72 -14.36 1.55 0.29
CA VAL A 72 -13.78 0.44 -0.48
C VAL A 72 -12.78 -0.34 0.38
N VAL A 73 -11.85 0.38 1.00
CA VAL A 73 -10.87 -0.20 1.94
C VAL A 73 -11.60 -0.99 3.03
N CYS A 74 -12.59 -0.37 3.68
CA CYS A 74 -13.35 -1.00 4.76
C CYS A 74 -14.06 -2.29 4.32
N LYS A 75 -14.68 -2.32 3.15
CA LYS A 75 -15.36 -3.53 2.65
C LYS A 75 -14.38 -4.67 2.36
N ILE A 76 -13.23 -4.37 1.77
CA ILE A 76 -12.17 -5.35 1.50
C ILE A 76 -11.66 -5.95 2.82
N HIS A 77 -11.34 -5.10 3.80
CA HIS A 77 -10.84 -5.57 5.10
C HIS A 77 -11.89 -6.32 5.92
N ALA A 78 -13.16 -5.91 5.88
CA ALA A 78 -14.24 -6.63 6.54
C ALA A 78 -14.45 -8.04 5.95
N ALA A 79 -14.28 -8.20 4.64
CA ALA A 79 -14.31 -9.52 4.01
C ALA A 79 -13.13 -10.39 4.48
N ALA A 80 -11.93 -9.83 4.57
CA ALA A 80 -10.74 -10.51 5.06
C ALA A 80 -10.86 -10.91 6.54
N GLU A 81 -11.42 -10.03 7.38
CA GLU A 81 -11.68 -10.34 8.79
C GLU A 81 -12.68 -11.49 8.96
N LYS A 82 -13.77 -11.46 8.19
CA LYS A 82 -14.82 -12.48 8.22
C LYS A 82 -14.32 -13.89 7.96
N ILE A 83 -13.27 -14.03 7.13
CA ILE A 83 -12.64 -15.31 6.80
C ILE A 83 -11.33 -15.54 7.55
N HIS A 84 -11.06 -14.70 8.57
CA HIS A 84 -9.95 -14.84 9.51
C HIS A 84 -8.55 -14.70 8.90
N ILE A 85 -8.36 -13.87 7.87
CA ILE A 85 -7.00 -13.47 7.46
C ILE A 85 -6.37 -12.71 8.62
N GLN A 86 -5.20 -13.19 9.08
CA GLN A 86 -4.60 -12.73 10.36
C GLN A 86 -4.05 -11.30 10.25
N GLN A 87 -3.31 -11.00 9.19
CA GLN A 87 -2.69 -9.71 8.97
C GLN A 87 -3.48 -8.93 7.91
N ARG A 88 -3.92 -7.73 8.27
CA ARG A 88 -4.77 -6.88 7.43
C ARG A 88 -4.20 -5.47 7.41
N ASP A 89 -3.29 -5.26 6.43
CA ASP A 89 -2.46 -4.08 6.32
C ASP A 89 -3.10 -3.00 5.44
N LEU A 90 -2.91 -1.76 5.82
CA LEU A 90 -3.21 -0.58 5.00
C LEU A 90 -1.94 0.26 4.86
N ILE A 91 -1.49 0.54 3.62
CA ILE A 91 -0.48 1.57 3.35
C ILE A 91 -1.19 2.85 2.92
N THR A 92 -0.88 3.96 3.58
CA THR A 92 -1.48 5.28 3.29
C THR A 92 -0.49 6.40 3.56
N ASN A 93 -0.64 7.50 2.83
CA ASN A 93 0.08 8.74 3.15
C ASN A 93 -0.64 9.57 4.24
N GLY A 94 -1.81 9.14 4.69
CA GLY A 94 -2.60 9.73 5.77
C GLY A 94 -3.24 11.09 5.44
N PHE A 95 -3.16 11.56 4.19
CA PHE A 95 -3.73 12.84 3.79
C PHE A 95 -4.84 12.67 2.74
N PHE A 96 -6.04 12.46 3.17
CA PHE A 96 -7.25 12.33 2.35
C PHE A 96 -8.30 13.40 2.64
N SER A 97 -8.15 14.13 3.75
CA SER A 97 -9.02 15.22 4.17
C SER A 97 -8.28 16.25 5.02
N ARG A 98 -8.82 17.48 5.06
CA ARG A 98 -8.43 18.53 6.02
C ARG A 98 -9.46 18.69 7.15
N ASP A 99 -10.61 18.03 7.01
CA ASP A 99 -11.68 18.06 8.02
C ASP A 99 -11.38 17.01 9.09
N GLU A 100 -11.08 17.49 10.29
CA GLU A 100 -10.77 16.64 11.44
C GLU A 100 -11.92 15.68 11.79
N LYS A 101 -13.18 16.09 11.58
CA LYS A 101 -14.33 15.21 11.80
C LYS A 101 -14.27 14.02 10.85
N ARG A 102 -14.02 14.27 9.55
CA ARG A 102 -13.88 13.19 8.54
C ARG A 102 -12.68 12.29 8.86
N ILE A 103 -11.56 12.85 9.31
CA ILE A 103 -10.38 12.06 9.69
C ILE A 103 -10.72 11.10 10.84
N LYS A 104 -11.41 11.56 11.88
CA LYS A 104 -11.87 10.73 13.00
C LYS A 104 -12.85 9.64 12.55
N GLU A 105 -13.82 10.01 11.72
CA GLU A 105 -14.80 9.06 11.17
C GLU A 105 -14.11 7.93 10.40
N VAL A 106 -13.15 8.27 9.54
CA VAL A 106 -12.40 7.27 8.75
C VAL A 106 -11.55 6.37 9.65
N ALA A 107 -10.83 6.91 10.63
CA ALA A 107 -10.06 6.09 11.58
C ALA A 107 -10.97 5.08 12.31
N HIS A 108 -12.13 5.52 12.76
CA HIS A 108 -13.13 4.65 13.40
C HIS A 108 -13.67 3.58 12.45
N MET A 109 -13.99 3.95 11.20
CA MET A 109 -14.44 3.00 10.17
C MET A 109 -13.40 1.92 9.90
N LEU A 110 -12.12 2.27 9.81
CA LEU A 110 -11.02 1.33 9.62
C LEU A 110 -10.95 0.31 10.77
N ALA A 111 -11.07 0.77 12.01
CA ALA A 111 -11.10 -0.13 13.17
C ALA A 111 -12.28 -1.11 13.13
N LEU A 112 -13.48 -0.60 12.84
CA LEU A 112 -14.69 -1.43 12.75
C LEU A 112 -14.66 -2.44 11.60
N SER A 113 -13.89 -2.16 10.55
CA SER A 113 -13.75 -3.04 9.39
C SER A 113 -12.60 -4.04 9.51
N GLY A 114 -11.94 -4.09 10.68
CA GLY A 114 -10.90 -5.06 10.96
C GLY A 114 -9.52 -4.74 10.38
N VAL A 115 -9.26 -3.51 9.92
CA VAL A 115 -7.87 -3.09 9.68
C VAL A 115 -7.11 -3.22 10.99
N ASN A 116 -6.03 -3.99 11.02
CA ASN A 116 -5.30 -4.21 12.26
C ASN A 116 -3.85 -3.71 12.25
N ASN A 117 -3.37 -3.28 11.09
CA ASN A 117 -2.06 -2.64 10.98
C ASN A 117 -2.06 -1.56 9.89
N ILE A 118 -1.50 -0.39 10.19
CA ILE A 118 -1.34 0.72 9.24
C ILE A 118 0.13 1.07 9.09
N LEU A 119 0.60 1.05 7.85
CA LEU A 119 1.91 1.55 7.44
C LEU A 119 1.72 2.98 6.92
N LEU A 120 2.05 3.97 7.75
CA LEU A 120 1.87 5.38 7.45
C LEU A 120 3.12 5.94 6.77
N SER A 121 3.00 6.33 5.52
CA SER A 121 4.11 6.87 4.73
C SER A 121 4.48 8.29 5.18
N VAL A 122 5.62 8.43 5.85
CA VAL A 122 6.12 9.69 6.40
C VAL A 122 7.60 9.86 6.11
N ASP A 123 7.93 10.76 5.20
CA ASP A 123 9.31 11.07 4.78
C ASP A 123 9.39 12.40 4.04
N ALA A 124 10.60 12.80 3.64
CA ALA A 124 10.86 14.05 2.93
C ALA A 124 10.08 14.15 1.61
N PHE A 125 9.90 13.04 0.89
CA PHE A 125 9.25 13.04 -0.42
C PHE A 125 7.74 13.22 -0.34
N HIS A 126 7.11 12.60 0.68
CA HIS A 126 5.68 12.79 0.94
C HIS A 126 5.41 14.21 1.42
N GLN A 127 6.18 14.70 2.40
CA GLN A 127 5.96 16.00 2.99
C GLN A 127 6.38 17.21 2.14
N GLU A 128 6.99 16.99 0.96
CA GLU A 128 7.12 18.08 -0.04
C GLU A 128 5.75 18.61 -0.51
N THR A 129 4.74 17.74 -0.58
CA THR A 129 3.41 18.09 -1.12
C THR A 129 2.25 17.79 -0.18
N ILE A 130 2.47 16.99 0.84
CA ILE A 130 1.48 16.58 1.85
C ILE A 130 1.73 17.36 3.15
N PRO A 131 0.72 18.10 3.65
CA PRO A 131 0.87 18.83 4.92
C PRO A 131 0.95 17.88 6.10
N LEU A 132 1.93 18.09 6.99
CA LEU A 132 2.22 17.18 8.09
C LEU A 132 1.11 17.14 9.17
N ASN A 133 0.46 18.27 9.46
CA ASN A 133 -0.52 18.36 10.56
C ASN A 133 -1.72 17.41 10.42
N PRO A 134 -2.40 17.30 9.25
CA PRO A 134 -3.47 16.32 9.08
C PRO A 134 -2.97 14.87 9.21
N VAL A 135 -1.74 14.58 8.77
CA VAL A 135 -1.13 13.23 8.88
C VAL A 135 -0.87 12.88 10.35
N LYS A 136 -0.33 13.81 11.14
CA LYS A 136 -0.16 13.64 12.60
C LYS A 136 -1.51 13.42 13.29
N PHE A 137 -2.51 14.23 12.94
CA PHE A 137 -3.84 14.09 13.51
C PHE A 137 -4.49 12.74 13.14
N PHE A 138 -4.32 12.26 11.91
CA PHE A 138 -4.76 10.91 11.54
C PHE A 138 -4.05 9.83 12.36
N ALA A 139 -2.73 9.95 12.54
CA ALA A 139 -1.97 9.03 13.37
C ALA A 139 -2.47 8.97 14.83
N GLU A 140 -2.79 10.12 15.43
CA GLU A 140 -3.41 10.20 16.75
C GLU A 140 -4.78 9.50 16.80
N CYS A 141 -5.62 9.72 15.78
CA CYS A 141 -6.93 9.07 15.70
C CYS A 141 -6.81 7.54 15.59
N VAL A 142 -5.90 7.04 14.75
CA VAL A 142 -5.63 5.60 14.56
C VAL A 142 -5.17 4.95 15.87
N LYS A 143 -4.27 5.60 16.61
CA LYS A 143 -3.84 5.09 17.93
C LYS A 143 -4.99 5.00 18.92
N ASN A 144 -5.89 5.98 18.93
CA ASN A 144 -7.05 5.98 19.81
C ASN A 144 -8.05 4.85 19.49
N GLU A 145 -8.05 4.34 18.27
CA GLU A 145 -8.85 3.17 17.85
C GLU A 145 -8.12 1.83 18.10
N ASN A 146 -6.93 1.85 18.70
CA ASN A 146 -6.11 0.67 18.97
C ASN A 146 -5.69 -0.14 17.73
N ILE A 147 -5.59 0.48 16.57
CA ILE A 147 -4.98 -0.12 15.38
C ILE A 147 -3.46 -0.02 15.53
N SER A 148 -2.73 -1.09 15.20
CA SER A 148 -1.26 -1.04 15.10
C SER A 148 -0.86 -0.01 14.05
N LEU A 149 0.10 0.85 14.40
CA LEU A 149 0.57 1.93 13.52
C LEU A 149 2.08 1.98 13.49
N GLU A 150 2.64 1.96 12.30
CA GLU A 150 4.07 2.10 12.04
C GLU A 150 4.31 3.22 11.04
N LEU A 151 5.32 4.06 11.28
CA LEU A 151 5.82 5.00 10.28
C LEU A 151 6.69 4.25 9.28
N SER A 152 6.34 4.34 8.00
CA SER A 152 7.02 3.66 6.90
C SER A 152 7.68 4.69 5.97
N PRO A 153 8.94 5.13 6.26
CA PRO A 153 9.65 6.10 5.45
C PRO A 153 10.21 5.49 4.15
N ALA A 154 10.38 6.33 3.13
CA ALA A 154 11.15 6.01 1.95
C ALA A 154 12.59 6.52 2.11
N TRP A 155 13.56 5.66 1.86
CA TRP A 155 14.99 5.95 1.95
C TRP A 155 15.63 5.98 0.56
N LEU A 156 16.35 7.04 0.25
CA LEU A 156 17.10 7.16 -0.98
C LEU A 156 18.50 6.53 -0.80
N VAL A 157 18.89 5.61 -1.67
CA VAL A 157 20.12 4.80 -1.62
C VAL A 157 20.08 3.78 -0.47
N GLY A 158 19.78 4.21 0.73
CA GLY A 158 19.69 3.37 1.92
C GLY A 158 19.45 4.20 3.17
N GLU A 159 18.95 3.57 4.23
CA GLU A 159 18.61 4.25 5.47
C GLU A 159 19.79 5.01 6.11
N SER A 160 21.01 4.45 6.05
CA SER A 160 22.21 5.04 6.62
C SER A 160 22.81 6.18 5.80
N ASP A 161 22.38 6.34 4.54
CA ASP A 161 22.91 7.39 3.67
C ASP A 161 22.55 8.79 4.19
N CYS A 162 23.49 9.73 4.03
CA CYS A 162 23.39 11.11 4.51
C CYS A 162 23.01 12.12 3.41
N ASN A 163 22.34 11.67 2.35
CA ASN A 163 21.79 12.58 1.36
C ASN A 163 20.75 13.55 1.97
N PRO A 164 20.49 14.70 1.33
CA PRO A 164 19.59 15.72 1.88
C PRO A 164 18.15 15.21 2.18
N TYR A 165 17.63 14.28 1.39
CA TYR A 165 16.31 13.71 1.59
C TYR A 165 16.24 12.84 2.85
N ASN A 166 17.22 11.97 3.05
CA ASN A 166 17.28 11.12 4.24
C ASN A 166 17.50 11.94 5.52
N LEU A 167 18.32 12.98 5.47
CA LEU A 167 18.47 13.91 6.60
C LEU A 167 17.13 14.57 6.94
N LYS A 168 16.43 15.06 5.93
CA LYS A 168 15.11 15.67 6.11
C LYS A 168 14.06 14.67 6.60
N THR A 169 14.07 13.43 6.11
CA THR A 169 13.21 12.35 6.60
C THR A 169 13.41 12.12 8.09
N ARG A 170 14.65 12.04 8.57
CA ARG A 170 14.94 11.89 10.00
C ARG A 170 14.43 13.06 10.84
N GLU A 171 14.51 14.32 10.34
CA GLU A 171 13.92 15.48 11.01
C GLU A 171 12.40 15.36 11.12
N ILE A 172 11.73 14.97 10.01
CA ILE A 172 10.27 14.81 9.99
C ILE A 172 9.82 13.71 10.95
N LEU A 173 10.51 12.57 10.99
CA LEU A 173 10.20 11.48 11.91
C LEU A 173 10.29 11.88 13.39
N GLN A 174 11.16 12.87 13.74
CA GLN A 174 11.23 13.41 15.11
C GLN A 174 9.91 14.09 15.54
N GLU A 175 9.14 14.63 14.58
CA GLU A 175 7.86 15.26 14.85
C GLU A 175 6.80 14.27 15.39
N PHE A 176 7.00 12.98 15.20
CA PHE A 176 6.12 11.90 15.68
C PHE A 176 6.57 11.29 17.01
N LYS A 177 7.73 11.66 17.55
CA LYS A 177 8.25 11.07 18.79
C LYS A 177 7.28 11.16 19.98
N GLN A 178 6.53 12.25 20.08
CA GLN A 178 5.57 12.44 21.19
C GLN A 178 4.36 11.50 21.07
N LEU A 179 4.11 10.96 19.88
CA LEU A 179 3.01 10.04 19.65
C LEU A 179 3.39 8.58 19.99
N ASP A 180 4.66 8.31 20.32
CA ASP A 180 5.15 6.97 20.64
C ASP A 180 4.72 5.94 19.57
N ILE A 181 5.05 6.24 18.30
CA ILE A 181 4.79 5.40 17.13
C ILE A 181 6.11 4.77 16.71
N THR A 182 6.09 3.46 16.47
CA THR A 182 7.25 2.74 15.94
C THR A 182 7.61 3.26 14.55
N VAL A 183 8.90 3.48 14.32
CA VAL A 183 9.43 3.72 12.98
C VAL A 183 9.93 2.38 12.45
N GLY A 184 9.33 1.92 11.36
CA GLY A 184 9.74 0.71 10.68
C GLY A 184 10.96 0.91 9.81
N ASN A 185 11.41 -0.16 9.19
CA ASN A 185 12.56 -0.13 8.28
C ASN A 185 12.29 0.75 7.04
N GLY A 186 11.01 0.93 6.70
CA GLY A 186 10.61 1.64 5.49
C GLY A 186 11.01 0.92 4.21
N ASN A 187 11.04 1.65 3.11
CA ASN A 187 11.38 1.12 1.78
C ASN A 187 12.58 1.85 1.18
N ILE A 188 13.47 1.11 0.52
CA ILE A 188 14.51 1.71 -0.29
C ILE A 188 13.92 2.05 -1.66
N ILE A 189 14.13 3.31 -2.09
CA ILE A 189 13.66 3.79 -3.38
C ILE A 189 14.45 3.11 -4.48
N PHE A 190 13.75 2.48 -5.40
CA PHE A 190 14.35 1.91 -6.62
C PHE A 190 13.95 2.74 -7.85
N PRO A 191 14.74 2.72 -8.93
CA PRO A 191 14.52 3.55 -10.11
C PRO A 191 13.33 3.08 -10.95
N SER A 192 12.15 3.60 -10.61
CA SER A 192 10.90 3.40 -11.33
C SER A 192 10.11 4.71 -11.37
N GLY A 193 9.23 4.87 -12.33
CA GLY A 193 8.29 5.99 -12.43
C GLY A 193 8.94 7.37 -12.25
N ASN A 194 8.50 8.11 -11.25
CA ASN A 194 9.02 9.44 -10.92
C ASN A 194 10.45 9.39 -10.36
N ALA A 195 10.87 8.31 -9.69
CA ALA A 195 12.20 8.21 -9.15
C ALA A 195 13.28 8.31 -10.24
N ILE A 196 13.09 7.66 -11.39
CA ILE A 196 13.99 7.79 -12.55
C ILE A 196 14.09 9.26 -13.00
N LYS A 197 12.96 9.94 -13.06
CA LYS A 197 12.87 11.30 -13.60
C LYS A 197 13.50 12.33 -12.68
N TYR A 198 13.32 12.22 -11.38
CA TYR A 198 13.65 13.27 -10.42
C TYR A 198 14.84 12.95 -9.52
N LEU A 199 15.20 11.68 -9.42
CA LEU A 199 16.24 11.18 -8.53
C LEU A 199 17.29 10.35 -9.27
N GLY A 200 17.29 10.36 -10.61
CA GLY A 200 18.16 9.52 -11.44
C GLY A 200 19.65 9.71 -11.19
N GLU A 201 20.08 10.86 -10.65
CA GLU A 201 21.47 11.14 -10.28
C GLU A 201 21.98 10.29 -9.08
N TYR A 202 21.07 9.73 -8.29
CA TYR A 202 21.39 8.90 -7.12
C TYR A 202 21.44 7.41 -7.45
N PHE A 203 21.05 7.01 -8.65
CA PHE A 203 21.06 5.61 -9.04
C PHE A 203 22.25 5.29 -9.94
N GLU A 204 22.97 4.22 -9.63
CA GLU A 204 23.99 3.69 -10.50
C GLU A 204 23.37 3.17 -11.80
N LYS A 205 24.13 3.22 -12.91
CA LYS A 205 23.62 2.85 -14.25
C LYS A 205 23.56 1.34 -14.51
N GLU A 206 23.54 0.52 -13.48
CA GLU A 206 23.39 -0.92 -13.60
C GLU A 206 21.95 -1.35 -13.79
N GLU A 207 21.70 -2.60 -14.20
CA GLU A 207 20.35 -3.12 -14.43
C GLU A 207 19.48 -2.93 -13.19
N TYR A 208 18.41 -2.20 -13.36
CA TYR A 208 17.50 -1.83 -12.28
C TYR A 208 16.59 -3.00 -11.93
N PHE A 209 16.70 -3.44 -10.72
CA PHE A 209 15.91 -4.52 -10.14
C PHE A 209 14.92 -3.93 -9.12
N ASN A 210 13.66 -4.34 -9.20
CA ASN A 210 12.69 -4.03 -8.15
C ASN A 210 12.87 -5.05 -7.01
N PRO A 211 13.35 -4.65 -5.83
CA PRO A 211 13.61 -5.59 -4.74
C PRO A 211 12.33 -6.20 -4.13
N TYR A 212 11.17 -5.75 -4.56
CA TYR A 212 9.87 -6.21 -4.05
C TYR A 212 9.14 -7.15 -5.03
N ASP A 213 9.73 -7.41 -6.20
CA ASP A 213 9.14 -8.35 -7.15
C ASP A 213 9.36 -9.80 -6.68
N ASP A 214 8.29 -10.58 -6.67
CA ASP A 214 8.34 -12.02 -6.45
C ASP A 214 9.01 -12.75 -7.64
N ASP A 215 9.60 -13.90 -7.36
CA ASP A 215 9.96 -14.85 -8.43
C ASP A 215 8.67 -15.30 -9.15
N PRO A 216 8.52 -15.06 -10.46
CA PRO A 216 7.32 -15.46 -11.18
C PRO A 216 7.08 -16.98 -11.16
N LYS A 217 8.08 -17.79 -10.79
CA LYS A 217 7.97 -19.24 -10.58
C LYS A 217 7.66 -19.65 -9.14
N ASP A 218 7.67 -18.70 -8.19
CA ASP A 218 7.33 -18.91 -6.79
C ASP A 218 6.56 -17.70 -6.25
N VAL A 219 5.37 -17.46 -6.80
CA VAL A 219 4.52 -16.32 -6.46
C VAL A 219 3.96 -16.50 -5.05
N ARG A 220 4.31 -15.57 -4.15
CA ARG A 220 3.86 -15.55 -2.76
C ARG A 220 2.83 -14.47 -2.49
N ALA A 221 2.82 -13.41 -3.30
CA ALA A 221 1.85 -12.35 -3.25
C ALA A 221 1.19 -12.13 -4.62
N VAL A 222 -0.09 -11.83 -4.64
CA VAL A 222 -0.78 -11.39 -5.86
C VAL A 222 -1.35 -10.02 -5.65
N SER A 223 -1.02 -9.08 -6.56
CA SER A 223 -1.51 -7.71 -6.55
C SER A 223 -2.56 -7.50 -7.62
N PHE A 224 -3.71 -6.97 -7.20
CA PHE A 224 -4.82 -6.58 -8.04
C PHE A 224 -4.76 -5.08 -8.31
N ASN A 225 -4.66 -4.70 -9.57
CA ASN A 225 -4.74 -3.31 -9.97
C ASN A 225 -6.17 -2.76 -9.92
N SER A 226 -6.33 -1.45 -9.78
CA SER A 226 -7.64 -0.80 -9.72
C SER A 226 -8.50 -0.99 -10.97
N ASN A 227 -7.88 -1.35 -12.11
CA ASN A 227 -8.56 -1.70 -13.36
C ASN A 227 -8.88 -3.21 -13.48
N GLY A 228 -8.65 -3.99 -12.42
CA GLY A 228 -8.89 -5.43 -12.35
C GLY A 228 -7.77 -6.32 -12.86
N ASP A 229 -6.66 -5.78 -13.36
CA ASP A 229 -5.53 -6.60 -13.82
C ASP A 229 -4.86 -7.32 -12.63
N VAL A 230 -4.54 -8.59 -12.82
CA VAL A 230 -3.83 -9.44 -11.87
C VAL A 230 -3.08 -10.52 -12.63
N LEU A 231 -1.80 -10.74 -12.31
CA LEU A 231 -0.93 -11.65 -13.06
C LEU A 231 -1.02 -11.37 -14.58
N ASN A 232 -1.40 -12.37 -15.37
CA ASN A 232 -1.63 -12.26 -16.82
C ASN A 232 -3.13 -12.29 -17.21
N GLY A 233 -4.03 -11.92 -16.28
CA GLY A 233 -5.49 -11.85 -16.48
C GLY A 233 -6.14 -10.59 -15.94
N ASN A 234 -7.48 -10.57 -15.95
CA ASN A 234 -8.26 -9.45 -15.44
C ASN A 234 -9.56 -9.94 -14.81
N ILE A 235 -9.77 -9.64 -13.50
CA ILE A 235 -10.91 -10.13 -12.72
C ILE A 235 -12.26 -9.52 -13.11
N TYR A 236 -12.30 -8.51 -13.95
CA TYR A 236 -13.53 -7.98 -14.53
C TYR A 236 -14.00 -8.77 -15.75
N LYS A 237 -13.16 -9.68 -16.26
CA LYS A 237 -13.43 -10.50 -17.44
C LYS A 237 -13.50 -11.98 -17.12
N ASP A 238 -12.63 -12.45 -16.25
CA ASP A 238 -12.43 -13.85 -15.95
C ASP A 238 -12.52 -14.11 -14.43
N LYS A 239 -12.88 -15.31 -14.04
CA LYS A 239 -12.84 -15.72 -12.64
C LYS A 239 -11.39 -15.82 -12.16
N ILE A 240 -11.11 -15.38 -10.95
CA ILE A 240 -9.73 -15.40 -10.41
C ILE A 240 -9.12 -16.80 -10.42
N ILE A 241 -9.90 -17.85 -10.18
CA ILE A 241 -9.40 -19.23 -10.18
C ILE A 241 -9.00 -19.66 -11.58
N ASP A 242 -9.75 -19.27 -12.63
CA ASP A 242 -9.39 -19.57 -14.02
C ASP A 242 -8.08 -18.86 -14.41
N ILE A 243 -7.89 -17.60 -13.96
CA ILE A 243 -6.62 -16.85 -14.13
C ILE A 243 -5.47 -17.60 -13.44
N PHE A 244 -5.67 -18.05 -12.20
CA PHE A 244 -4.65 -18.78 -11.45
C PHE A 244 -4.29 -20.11 -12.07
N ASP A 245 -5.28 -20.89 -12.54
CA ASP A 245 -5.05 -22.18 -13.16
C ASP A 245 -4.34 -22.05 -14.52
N SER A 246 -4.57 -20.97 -15.26
CA SER A 246 -3.93 -20.67 -16.54
C SER A 246 -2.58 -19.95 -16.44
N TYR A 247 -2.19 -19.49 -15.26
CA TYR A 247 -0.93 -18.76 -15.08
C TYR A 247 0.27 -19.60 -15.46
N SER A 248 1.13 -19.07 -16.30
CA SER A 248 2.37 -19.70 -16.76
C SER A 248 3.46 -18.65 -16.98
N VAL A 249 4.68 -19.05 -16.72
CA VAL A 249 5.88 -18.24 -16.97
C VAL A 249 6.44 -18.66 -18.33
N THR A 250 6.42 -17.76 -19.30
CA THR A 250 7.00 -17.97 -20.65
C THR A 250 8.49 -17.70 -20.67
#